data_cd8d37d3a8ea23fece5c868374158f29
#
_entry.id   cd8d37d3a8ea23fece5c868374158f29
#
_cell.length_a   1.000
_cell.length_b   1.000
_cell.length_c   1.000
_cell.angle_alpha   90.00
_cell.angle_beta   90.00
_cell.angle_gamma   90.00
#
_symmetry.space_group_name_H-M   'P 1'
#
loop_
_entity.id
_entity.type
_entity.pdbx_description
1 polymer ?
#
loop_
_entity_poly.entity_id
_entity_poly.type
_entity_poly.pdbx_seq_one_letter_code
_entity_poly.pdbx_strand_id
1 'polypeptide(L)'
;IEDLYAAASRILGRPPKVTPSSKVVGDLALALAAANADPDDFEQNPDKYDVPDSVIGFMAGELGELPGGWPEPFRTKVLKGRNVKIGVEPISDDDATALNGDSEERRGALNRLLFAAPTQIFLDGREQYGDLSVLRTVDYLYGLRQGAEHVVEMEKGVSLYVVGKLLGHRQQHLDQIPAGVPSGTPTA
;
A
#
# COMPACT_ATOMS: atom_id res chain seq x y z
N ILE A 1 11.35 28.00 1.50
CA ILE A 1 10.78 26.66 1.20
C ILE A 1 10.47 26.52 -0.29
N GLU A 2 9.86 27.53 -0.94
CA GLU A 2 9.55 27.47 -2.38
C GLU A 2 10.80 27.28 -3.24
N ASP A 3 11.85 28.03 -2.94
CA ASP A 3 13.14 27.91 -3.65
C ASP A 3 13.75 26.51 -3.47
N LEU A 4 13.66 25.93 -2.26
CA LEU A 4 14.12 24.56 -1.98
C LEU A 4 13.31 23.50 -2.71
N TYR A 5 11.99 23.73 -2.85
CA TYR A 5 11.14 22.81 -3.62
C TYR A 5 11.50 22.86 -5.12
N ALA A 6 11.78 24.04 -5.66
CA ALA A 6 12.22 24.21 -7.03
C ALA A 6 13.61 23.55 -7.25
N ALA A 7 14.54 23.72 -6.30
CA ALA A 7 15.84 23.07 -6.33
C ALA A 7 15.73 21.57 -6.24
N ALA A 8 14.93 21.04 -5.31
CA ALA A 8 14.67 19.60 -5.18
C ALA A 8 14.09 19.01 -6.47
N SER A 9 13.12 19.69 -7.10
CA SER A 9 12.59 19.25 -8.38
C SER A 9 13.65 19.21 -9.49
N ARG A 10 14.55 20.18 -9.51
CA ARG A 10 15.68 20.22 -10.46
C ARG A 10 16.65 19.05 -10.23
N ILE A 11 17.07 18.85 -8.99
CA ILE A 11 18.01 17.77 -8.59
C ILE A 11 17.47 16.40 -8.97
N LEU A 12 16.15 16.19 -8.81
CA LEU A 12 15.46 14.95 -9.14
C LEU A 12 15.15 14.77 -10.64
N GLY A 13 15.63 15.67 -11.51
CA GLY A 13 15.41 15.58 -12.95
C GLY A 13 14.02 16.04 -13.40
N ARG A 14 13.36 16.90 -12.61
CA ARG A 14 12.03 17.47 -12.89
C ARG A 14 10.95 16.42 -13.15
N PRO A 15 10.70 15.53 -12.21
CA PRO A 15 9.66 14.52 -12.38
C PRO A 15 8.29 15.15 -12.62
N PRO A 16 7.35 14.42 -13.25
CA PRO A 16 5.98 14.86 -13.39
C PRO A 16 5.36 15.24 -12.04
N LYS A 17 4.58 16.34 -12.02
CA LYS A 17 3.93 16.83 -10.79
C LYS A 17 2.65 16.05 -10.49
N VAL A 18 2.81 14.78 -10.19
CA VAL A 18 1.73 13.84 -9.82
C VAL A 18 2.13 13.05 -8.58
N THR A 19 1.17 12.47 -7.88
CA THR A 19 1.45 11.53 -6.80
C THR A 19 1.86 10.19 -7.43
N PRO A 20 2.95 9.52 -6.96
CA PRO A 20 3.74 9.80 -5.75
C PRO A 20 4.98 10.69 -5.97
N SER A 21 5.37 11.02 -7.20
CA SER A 21 6.62 11.75 -7.49
C SER A 21 6.68 13.14 -6.84
N SER A 22 5.54 13.85 -6.74
CA SER A 22 5.50 15.15 -6.03
C SER A 22 5.77 15.02 -4.53
N LYS A 23 5.46 13.87 -3.92
CA LYS A 23 5.84 13.60 -2.53
C LYS A 23 7.36 13.49 -2.40
N VAL A 24 8.04 12.79 -3.31
CA VAL A 24 9.50 12.65 -3.30
C VAL A 24 10.18 14.02 -3.39
N VAL A 25 9.68 14.90 -4.26
CA VAL A 25 10.18 16.29 -4.34
C VAL A 25 9.99 17.02 -3.02
N GLY A 26 8.84 16.88 -2.38
CA GLY A 26 8.56 17.47 -1.07
C GLY A 26 9.48 16.93 0.02
N ASP A 27 9.68 15.63 0.08
CA ASP A 27 10.56 14.98 1.05
C ASP A 27 12.00 15.49 0.92
N LEU A 28 12.52 15.64 -0.32
CA LEU A 28 13.85 16.21 -0.55
C LEU A 28 13.90 17.69 -0.14
N ALA A 29 12.90 18.50 -0.48
CA ALA A 29 12.87 19.90 -0.10
C ALA A 29 12.87 20.08 1.44
N LEU A 30 12.13 19.22 2.15
CA LEU A 30 12.11 19.22 3.61
C LEU A 30 13.45 18.77 4.20
N ALA A 31 14.10 17.76 3.62
CA ALA A 31 15.43 17.32 4.05
C ALA A 31 16.50 18.40 3.86
N LEU A 32 16.48 19.11 2.72
CA LEU A 32 17.36 20.25 2.47
C LEU A 32 17.13 21.38 3.51
N ALA A 33 15.88 21.68 3.81
CA ALA A 33 15.53 22.67 4.83
C ALA A 33 15.98 22.26 6.22
N ALA A 34 15.72 21.03 6.63
CA ALA A 34 16.09 20.49 7.94
C ALA A 34 17.60 20.47 8.16
N ALA A 35 18.36 20.10 7.12
CA ALA A 35 19.82 20.09 7.15
C ALA A 35 20.45 21.48 6.97
N ASN A 36 19.66 22.51 6.66
CA ASN A 36 20.14 23.83 6.21
C ASN A 36 21.20 23.67 5.11
N ALA A 37 20.95 22.73 4.18
CA ALA A 37 21.88 22.36 3.14
C ALA A 37 21.81 23.30 1.94
N ASP A 38 22.95 23.62 1.37
CA ASP A 38 23.02 24.24 0.06
C ASP A 38 22.61 23.18 -1.00
N PRO A 39 21.61 23.48 -1.86
CA PRO A 39 21.13 22.51 -2.85
C PRO A 39 22.20 22.05 -3.85
N ASP A 40 23.14 22.91 -4.21
CA ASP A 40 24.19 22.59 -5.16
C ASP A 40 25.26 21.70 -4.50
N ASP A 41 25.62 21.95 -3.22
CA ASP A 41 26.49 21.05 -2.47
C ASP A 41 25.82 19.67 -2.24
N PHE A 42 24.52 19.65 -1.94
CA PHE A 42 23.76 18.41 -1.82
C PHE A 42 23.78 17.60 -3.12
N GLU A 43 23.54 18.22 -4.27
CA GLU A 43 23.56 17.56 -5.58
C GLU A 43 24.96 16.99 -5.89
N GLN A 44 26.00 17.73 -5.54
CA GLN A 44 27.38 17.32 -5.80
C GLN A 44 27.89 16.27 -4.80
N ASN A 45 27.46 16.32 -3.56
CA ASN A 45 27.98 15.51 -2.46
C ASN A 45 26.86 14.89 -1.61
N PRO A 46 25.94 14.10 -2.18
CA PRO A 46 24.79 13.54 -1.44
C PRO A 46 25.20 12.58 -0.30
N ASP A 47 26.40 12.05 -0.34
CA ASP A 47 27.00 11.19 0.68
C ASP A 47 27.30 11.90 2.01
N LYS A 48 27.34 13.24 2.01
CA LYS A 48 27.50 14.04 3.24
C LYS A 48 26.20 14.20 4.02
N TYR A 49 25.06 13.87 3.42
CA TYR A 49 23.73 14.16 3.93
C TYR A 49 22.92 12.88 4.18
N ASP A 50 21.95 12.99 5.05
CA ASP A 50 20.95 11.94 5.21
C ASP A 50 19.89 12.08 4.09
N VAL A 51 20.07 11.26 3.05
CA VAL A 51 19.17 11.26 1.89
C VAL A 51 17.90 10.49 2.21
N PRO A 52 16.70 11.09 2.06
CA PRO A 52 15.45 10.42 2.36
C PRO A 52 15.28 9.10 1.59
N ASP A 53 14.73 8.08 2.22
CA ASP A 53 14.46 6.76 1.61
C ASP A 53 13.59 6.87 0.36
N SER A 54 12.61 7.79 0.35
CA SER A 54 11.78 8.05 -0.83
C SER A 54 12.58 8.57 -2.03
N VAL A 55 13.65 9.33 -1.78
CA VAL A 55 14.57 9.81 -2.82
C VAL A 55 15.44 8.66 -3.32
N ILE A 56 15.94 7.82 -2.41
CA ILE A 56 16.73 6.64 -2.74
C ILE A 56 15.92 5.69 -3.60
N GLY A 57 14.70 5.34 -3.17
CA GLY A 57 13.78 4.47 -3.91
C GLY A 57 13.41 5.05 -5.28
N PHE A 58 13.15 6.36 -5.35
CA PHE A 58 12.91 7.04 -6.63
C PHE A 58 14.12 6.92 -7.58
N MET A 59 15.34 7.19 -7.10
CA MET A 59 16.56 7.04 -7.90
C MET A 59 16.83 5.58 -8.27
N ALA A 60 16.42 4.63 -7.46
CA ALA A 60 16.47 3.19 -7.76
C ALA A 60 15.46 2.76 -8.84
N GLY A 61 14.44 3.58 -9.13
CA GLY A 61 13.44 3.31 -10.16
C GLY A 61 12.17 2.65 -9.63
N GLU A 62 11.88 2.72 -8.33
CA GLU A 62 10.66 2.16 -7.73
C GLU A 62 9.36 2.75 -8.32
N LEU A 63 9.43 3.97 -8.84
CA LEU A 63 8.31 4.65 -9.50
C LEU A 63 8.34 4.52 -11.04
N GLY A 64 9.15 3.60 -11.56
CA GLY A 64 9.37 3.46 -13.00
C GLY A 64 10.44 4.42 -13.54
N GLU A 65 10.56 4.48 -14.85
CA GLU A 65 11.55 5.30 -15.54
C GLU A 65 11.14 6.77 -15.59
N LEU A 66 12.12 7.66 -15.42
CA LEU A 66 11.89 9.09 -15.56
C LEU A 66 11.83 9.46 -17.07
N PRO A 67 10.73 10.07 -17.54
CA PRO A 67 10.55 10.38 -18.97
C PRO A 67 11.68 11.22 -19.60
N GLY A 68 12.35 12.07 -18.80
CA GLY A 68 13.49 12.89 -19.23
C GLY A 68 14.86 12.22 -19.08
N GLY A 69 14.89 10.95 -18.66
CA GLY A 69 16.14 10.29 -18.24
C GLY A 69 16.55 10.67 -16.82
N TRP A 70 17.47 9.90 -16.26
CA TRP A 70 17.91 10.08 -14.89
C TRP A 70 18.90 11.24 -14.75
N PRO A 71 18.84 12.01 -13.63
CA PRO A 71 19.78 13.09 -13.36
C PRO A 71 21.16 12.53 -12.98
N GLU A 72 22.01 12.33 -13.96
CA GLU A 72 23.39 11.92 -13.70
C GLU A 72 24.31 13.16 -13.54
N PRO A 73 25.33 13.10 -12.69
CA PRO A 73 25.80 11.95 -11.90
C PRO A 73 25.13 11.79 -10.53
N PHE A 74 24.11 12.56 -10.21
CA PHE A 74 23.46 12.55 -8.89
C PHE A 74 22.89 11.16 -8.55
N ARG A 75 22.17 10.52 -9.48
CA ARG A 75 21.64 9.16 -9.30
C ARG A 75 22.73 8.16 -8.91
N THR A 76 23.80 8.13 -9.68
CA THR A 76 24.94 7.23 -9.41
C THR A 76 25.54 7.47 -8.02
N LYS A 77 25.66 8.72 -7.60
CA LYS A 77 26.18 9.06 -6.27
C LYS A 77 25.25 8.64 -5.14
N VAL A 78 23.94 8.90 -5.29
CA VAL A 78 22.94 8.52 -4.29
C VAL A 78 22.88 7.00 -4.10
N LEU A 79 22.96 6.23 -5.18
CA LEU A 79 22.85 4.77 -5.11
C LEU A 79 24.16 4.07 -4.72
N LYS A 80 25.29 4.77 -4.76
CA LYS A 80 26.60 4.20 -4.48
C LYS A 80 26.70 3.58 -3.11
N GLY A 81 27.06 2.29 -3.06
CA GLY A 81 27.26 1.54 -1.81
C GLY A 81 25.96 1.16 -1.09
N ARG A 82 24.80 1.46 -1.63
CA ARG A 82 23.49 1.06 -1.08
C ARG A 82 23.07 -0.27 -1.68
N ASN A 83 22.55 -1.15 -0.83
CA ASN A 83 21.97 -2.42 -1.28
C ASN A 83 20.51 -2.19 -1.65
N VAL A 84 20.27 -1.54 -2.78
CA VAL A 84 18.93 -1.26 -3.30
C VAL A 84 18.71 -2.02 -4.60
N LYS A 85 17.50 -2.51 -4.80
CA LYS A 85 17.10 -3.13 -6.06
C LYS A 85 16.86 -2.02 -7.09
N ILE A 86 17.51 -2.11 -8.23
CA ILE A 86 17.38 -1.11 -9.30
C ILE A 86 16.32 -1.55 -10.30
N GLY A 87 15.39 -0.64 -10.59
CA GLY A 87 14.29 -0.85 -11.53
C GLY A 87 13.06 -1.50 -10.92
N VAL A 88 12.07 -1.70 -11.77
CA VAL A 88 10.84 -2.41 -11.43
C VAL A 88 11.03 -3.91 -11.72
N GLU A 89 10.54 -4.78 -10.85
CA GLU A 89 10.55 -6.22 -11.13
C GLU A 89 9.73 -6.54 -12.37
N PRO A 90 10.22 -7.45 -13.22
CA PRO A 90 9.41 -7.99 -14.29
C PRO A 90 8.14 -8.62 -13.71
N ILE A 91 7.04 -8.49 -14.42
CA ILE A 91 5.80 -9.20 -14.10
C ILE A 91 6.08 -10.70 -14.16
N SER A 92 5.65 -11.45 -13.14
CA SER A 92 5.76 -12.91 -13.14
C SER A 92 4.93 -13.54 -14.27
N ASP A 93 5.32 -14.73 -14.72
CA ASP A 93 4.57 -15.45 -15.76
C ASP A 93 3.13 -15.76 -15.30
N ASP A 94 2.94 -16.01 -14.00
CA ASP A 94 1.61 -16.25 -13.40
C ASP A 94 0.76 -14.99 -13.45
N ASP A 95 1.32 -13.83 -13.08
CA ASP A 95 0.59 -12.56 -13.17
C ASP A 95 0.35 -12.14 -14.62
N ALA A 96 1.31 -12.37 -15.52
CA ALA A 96 1.13 -12.13 -16.96
C ALA A 96 -0.01 -13.00 -17.54
N THR A 97 -0.12 -14.25 -17.12
CA THR A 97 -1.22 -15.15 -17.49
C THR A 97 -2.54 -14.66 -16.92
N ALA A 98 -2.59 -14.32 -15.63
CA ALA A 98 -3.79 -13.82 -14.96
C ALA A 98 -4.29 -12.48 -15.54
N LEU A 99 -3.38 -11.61 -16.00
CA LEU A 99 -3.74 -10.36 -16.69
C LEU A 99 -4.48 -10.60 -18.02
N ASN A 100 -4.24 -11.75 -18.67
CA ASN A 100 -4.93 -12.19 -19.88
C ASN A 100 -6.13 -13.10 -19.60
N GLY A 101 -6.35 -13.47 -18.33
CA GLY A 101 -7.46 -14.28 -17.89
C GLY A 101 -8.81 -13.56 -17.86
N ASP A 102 -9.74 -14.13 -17.13
CA ASP A 102 -11.07 -13.54 -16.97
C ASP A 102 -11.03 -12.24 -16.12
N SER A 103 -12.20 -11.65 -15.88
CA SER A 103 -12.30 -10.37 -15.17
C SER A 103 -11.88 -10.45 -13.70
N GLU A 104 -12.05 -11.62 -13.06
CA GLU A 104 -11.69 -11.82 -11.64
C GLU A 104 -10.19 -12.07 -11.51
N GLU A 105 -9.62 -12.92 -12.33
CA GLU A 105 -8.19 -13.21 -12.39
C GLU A 105 -7.39 -11.94 -12.69
N ARG A 106 -7.81 -11.20 -13.71
CA ARG A 106 -7.20 -9.92 -14.09
C ARG A 106 -7.24 -8.90 -12.96
N ARG A 107 -8.39 -8.74 -12.28
CA ARG A 107 -8.52 -7.83 -11.14
C ARG A 107 -7.62 -8.25 -9.98
N GLY A 108 -7.52 -9.55 -9.71
CA GLY A 108 -6.62 -10.11 -8.70
C GLY A 108 -5.16 -9.78 -8.99
N ALA A 109 -4.70 -10.01 -10.21
CA ALA A 109 -3.34 -9.70 -10.65
C ALA A 109 -3.05 -8.19 -10.57
N LEU A 110 -3.96 -7.34 -11.07
CA LEU A 110 -3.81 -5.88 -10.99
C LEU A 110 -3.71 -5.40 -9.53
N ASN A 111 -4.52 -5.94 -8.64
CA ASN A 111 -4.46 -5.57 -7.22
C ASN A 111 -3.11 -5.96 -6.60
N ARG A 112 -2.58 -7.15 -6.88
CA ARG A 112 -1.27 -7.57 -6.39
C ARG A 112 -0.14 -6.69 -6.93
N LEU A 113 -0.18 -6.39 -8.22
CA LEU A 113 0.87 -5.61 -8.89
C LEU A 113 0.87 -4.13 -8.49
N LEU A 114 -0.32 -3.52 -8.38
CA LEU A 114 -0.45 -2.08 -8.11
C LEU A 114 -0.48 -1.74 -6.63
N PHE A 115 -0.99 -2.66 -5.79
CA PHE A 115 -1.26 -2.44 -4.38
C PHE A 115 -0.86 -3.66 -3.53
N ALA A 116 0.37 -4.14 -3.68
CA ALA A 116 0.83 -5.40 -3.09
C ALA A 116 0.54 -5.52 -1.58
N ALA A 117 0.97 -4.56 -0.77
CA ALA A 117 0.78 -4.60 0.67
C ALA A 117 -0.70 -4.50 1.11
N PRO A 118 -1.52 -3.55 0.60
CA PRO A 118 -2.95 -3.54 0.89
C PRO A 118 -3.69 -4.80 0.42
N THR A 119 -3.31 -5.36 -0.72
CA THR A 119 -3.90 -6.60 -1.24
C THR A 119 -3.59 -7.78 -0.33
N GLN A 120 -2.34 -7.91 0.15
CA GLN A 120 -1.99 -8.97 1.08
C GLN A 120 -2.79 -8.87 2.39
N ILE A 121 -2.89 -7.68 2.97
CA ILE A 121 -3.72 -7.44 4.17
C ILE A 121 -5.18 -7.85 3.94
N PHE A 122 -5.71 -7.55 2.76
CA PHE A 122 -7.08 -7.93 2.40
C PHE A 122 -7.23 -9.45 2.26
N LEU A 123 -6.28 -10.13 1.61
CA LEU A 123 -6.30 -11.58 1.43
C LEU A 123 -6.17 -12.31 2.77
N ASP A 124 -5.26 -11.86 3.63
CA ASP A 124 -5.11 -12.38 4.99
C ASP A 124 -6.41 -12.22 5.80
N GLY A 125 -7.07 -11.07 5.66
CA GLY A 125 -8.37 -10.83 6.28
C GLY A 125 -9.45 -11.76 5.72
N ARG A 126 -9.47 -12.01 4.41
CA ARG A 126 -10.42 -12.99 3.80
C ARG A 126 -10.16 -14.41 4.25
N GLU A 127 -8.91 -14.82 4.35
CA GLU A 127 -8.56 -16.14 4.86
C GLU A 127 -9.02 -16.30 6.31
N GLN A 128 -8.85 -15.28 7.12
CA GLN A 128 -9.16 -15.27 8.53
C GLN A 128 -10.66 -15.19 8.83
N TYR A 129 -11.39 -14.31 8.14
CA TYR A 129 -12.79 -14.01 8.43
C TYR A 129 -13.77 -14.63 7.42
N GLY A 130 -13.27 -15.14 6.30
CA GLY A 130 -14.08 -15.58 5.17
C GLY A 130 -14.51 -14.43 4.26
N ASP A 131 -15.61 -14.61 3.53
CA ASP A 131 -16.15 -13.58 2.65
C ASP A 131 -16.82 -12.46 3.46
N LEU A 132 -16.21 -11.28 3.42
CA LEU A 132 -16.68 -10.07 4.10
C LEU A 132 -17.46 -9.14 3.17
N SER A 133 -17.82 -9.57 1.96
CA SER A 133 -18.50 -8.73 0.96
C SER A 133 -19.86 -8.19 1.43
N VAL A 134 -20.47 -8.87 2.40
CA VAL A 134 -21.74 -8.48 3.03
C VAL A 134 -21.57 -7.46 4.16
N LEU A 135 -20.34 -7.24 4.65
CA LEU A 135 -20.08 -6.29 5.71
C LEU A 135 -19.93 -4.88 5.15
N ARG A 136 -20.55 -3.90 5.80
CA ARG A 136 -20.25 -2.51 5.52
C ARG A 136 -18.86 -2.17 6.03
N THR A 137 -18.16 -1.26 5.37
CA THR A 137 -16.82 -0.80 5.77
C THR A 137 -16.76 -0.34 7.23
N VAL A 138 -17.83 0.32 7.70
CA VAL A 138 -17.94 0.80 9.07
C VAL A 138 -17.97 -0.36 10.08
N ASP A 139 -18.69 -1.42 9.77
CA ASP A 139 -18.78 -2.60 10.64
C ASP A 139 -17.45 -3.35 10.71
N TYR A 140 -16.73 -3.41 9.59
CA TYR A 140 -15.39 -3.97 9.56
C TYR A 140 -14.39 -3.13 10.36
N LEU A 141 -14.33 -1.82 10.12
CA LEU A 141 -13.34 -0.94 10.74
C LEU A 141 -13.54 -0.75 12.24
N TYR A 142 -14.77 -0.56 12.69
CA TYR A 142 -15.09 -0.26 14.07
C TYR A 142 -15.56 -1.48 14.88
N GLY A 143 -15.95 -2.55 14.22
CA GLY A 143 -16.34 -3.80 14.84
C GLY A 143 -15.21 -4.84 14.76
N LEU A 144 -15.14 -5.54 13.66
CA LEU A 144 -14.27 -6.70 13.47
C LEU A 144 -12.80 -6.41 13.71
N ARG A 145 -12.28 -5.35 13.09
CA ARG A 145 -10.85 -4.97 13.19
C ARG A 145 -10.43 -4.56 14.60
N GLN A 146 -11.35 -3.99 15.39
CA GLN A 146 -11.07 -3.59 16.76
C GLN A 146 -11.38 -4.68 17.80
N GLY A 147 -11.77 -5.86 17.37
CA GLY A 147 -12.05 -6.98 18.24
C GLY A 147 -13.40 -6.88 18.95
N ALA A 148 -14.31 -6.05 18.47
CA ALA A 148 -15.67 -5.97 18.97
C ALA A 148 -16.55 -7.07 18.38
N GLU A 149 -17.49 -7.58 19.18
CA GLU A 149 -18.57 -8.43 18.69
C GLU A 149 -19.58 -7.58 17.93
N HIS A 150 -19.95 -8.03 16.75
CA HIS A 150 -20.91 -7.32 15.93
C HIS A 150 -21.88 -8.28 15.25
N VAL A 151 -23.15 -7.92 15.25
CA VAL A 151 -24.21 -8.67 14.56
C VAL A 151 -24.64 -7.87 13.36
N VAL A 152 -24.49 -8.46 12.17
CA VAL A 152 -24.95 -7.87 10.93
C VAL A 152 -26.22 -8.61 10.50
N GLU A 153 -27.32 -7.90 10.40
CA GLU A 153 -28.53 -8.43 9.77
C GLU A 153 -28.33 -8.46 8.25
N MET A 154 -28.43 -9.64 7.70
CA MET A 154 -28.45 -9.85 6.26
C MET A 154 -29.88 -9.88 5.77
N GLU A 155 -30.10 -9.65 4.48
CA GLU A 155 -31.42 -9.77 3.88
C GLU A 155 -32.08 -11.12 4.17
N LYS A 156 -33.38 -11.11 4.42
CA LYS A 156 -34.24 -12.29 4.67
C LYS A 156 -34.06 -12.97 6.04
N GLY A 157 -33.76 -12.21 7.09
CA GLY A 157 -33.77 -12.76 8.45
C GLY A 157 -32.57 -13.67 8.78
N VAL A 158 -31.51 -13.59 7.99
CA VAL A 158 -30.25 -14.24 8.30
C VAL A 158 -29.36 -13.23 9.03
N SER A 159 -28.94 -13.57 10.24
CA SER A 159 -28.00 -12.75 11.01
C SER A 159 -26.60 -13.35 10.94
N LEU A 160 -25.61 -12.54 10.58
CA LEU A 160 -24.20 -12.90 10.64
C LEU A 160 -23.61 -12.36 11.94
N TYR A 161 -23.09 -13.25 12.78
CA TYR A 161 -22.34 -12.88 13.97
C TYR A 161 -20.87 -12.73 13.61
N VAL A 162 -20.34 -11.53 13.79
CA VAL A 162 -18.94 -11.22 13.54
C VAL A 162 -18.26 -10.99 14.88
N VAL A 163 -17.31 -11.84 15.24
CA VAL A 163 -16.59 -11.79 16.51
C VAL A 163 -15.13 -11.49 16.26
N GLY A 164 -14.72 -10.24 16.46
CA GLY A 164 -13.40 -9.77 16.15
C GLY A 164 -12.26 -10.30 17.03
N LYS A 165 -12.56 -10.90 18.18
CA LYS A 165 -11.54 -11.50 19.08
C LYS A 165 -11.04 -12.88 18.65
N LEU A 166 -11.54 -13.41 17.56
CA LEU A 166 -11.35 -14.80 17.17
C LEU A 166 -10.23 -15.05 16.17
N LEU A 167 -9.29 -14.15 16.11
CA LEU A 167 -8.07 -14.32 15.36
C LEU A 167 -7.31 -15.56 15.86
N GLY A 168 -7.49 -16.68 15.19
CA GLY A 168 -6.87 -17.97 15.50
C GLY A 168 -7.76 -19.04 16.13
N HIS A 169 -9.03 -18.75 16.45
CA HIS A 169 -9.92 -19.72 17.11
C HIS A 169 -11.32 -19.84 16.48
N ARG A 170 -11.42 -19.71 15.18
CA ARG A 170 -12.68 -19.74 14.43
C ARG A 170 -13.54 -20.96 14.75
N GLN A 171 -12.90 -22.12 14.97
CA GLN A 171 -13.60 -23.36 15.26
C GLN A 171 -14.22 -23.38 16.66
N GLN A 172 -13.53 -22.86 17.67
CA GLN A 172 -13.95 -22.99 19.06
C GLN A 172 -15.17 -22.15 19.44
N HIS A 173 -15.48 -21.08 18.68
CA HIS A 173 -16.61 -20.21 18.99
C HIS A 173 -17.87 -20.52 18.17
N LEU A 174 -17.73 -21.10 17.00
CA LEU A 174 -18.90 -21.62 16.28
C LEU A 174 -19.57 -22.75 17.06
N ASP A 175 -18.76 -23.51 17.81
CA ASP A 175 -19.24 -24.59 18.68
C ASP A 175 -19.89 -24.05 19.99
N GLN A 176 -19.72 -22.77 20.31
CA GLN A 176 -20.30 -22.11 21.49
C GLN A 176 -21.55 -21.27 21.17
N ILE A 177 -21.91 -21.13 19.91
CA ILE A 177 -23.21 -20.54 19.53
C ILE A 177 -24.27 -21.55 19.97
N PRO A 178 -25.16 -21.23 20.91
CA PRO A 178 -26.16 -22.17 21.35
C PRO A 178 -26.97 -22.67 20.16
N ALA A 179 -27.06 -23.99 20.02
CA ALA A 179 -27.98 -24.60 19.08
C ALA A 179 -29.40 -24.21 19.52
N GLY A 180 -29.94 -23.15 18.93
CA GLY A 180 -31.26 -22.64 19.32
C GLY A 180 -31.44 -21.13 19.17
N VAL A 181 -30.54 -20.42 18.47
CA VAL A 181 -30.96 -19.11 17.96
C VAL A 181 -32.05 -19.40 16.92
N PRO A 182 -33.32 -19.07 17.20
CA PRO A 182 -34.38 -19.40 16.27
C PRO A 182 -34.11 -18.69 14.96
N SER A 183 -34.08 -19.46 13.88
CA SER A 183 -34.26 -18.89 12.55
C SER A 183 -35.61 -18.15 12.63
N GLY A 184 -35.55 -16.82 12.81
CA GLY A 184 -36.74 -16.00 12.90
C GLY A 184 -37.48 -16.12 11.59
N THR A 185 -38.47 -16.99 11.57
CA THR A 185 -39.53 -16.93 10.56
C THR A 185 -40.33 -15.67 10.87
N PRO A 186 -40.41 -14.70 9.97
CA PRO A 186 -41.32 -13.59 10.16
C PRO A 186 -42.75 -14.16 10.21
N THR A 187 -43.40 -14.07 11.35
CA THR A 187 -44.84 -14.20 11.43
C THR A 187 -45.46 -13.04 10.70
N ALA A 188 -46.38 -13.37 9.80
CA ALA A 188 -47.17 -12.51 8.94
C ALA A 188 -47.85 -11.34 9.67
#